data_a8a8f8059847567730fa82cbb1dd591e
#
_entry.id   a8a8f8059847567730fa82cbb1dd591e
#
_cell.length_a   1.000
_cell.length_b   1.000
_cell.length_c   1.000
_cell.angle_alpha   90.00
_cell.angle_beta   90.00
_cell.angle_gamma   90.00
#
_symmetry.space_group_name_H-M   'P 1'
#
loop_
_entity.id
_entity.type
_entity.pdbx_description
1 polymer ?
#
loop_
_entity_poly.entity_id
_entity_poly.type
_entity_poly.pdbx_seq_one_letter_code
_entity_poly.pdbx_strand_id
1 'polypeptide(L)'
;MKRKKIVAGNWKMNMNIDESKNLVSQLKKISAVNVDIKIAPSFTNLYLTNSLLESSKIDVISQDLHHEQSGAYTGEISADMLLSIGVETSIVGHSERRKYFNESDIILSKKVNSAIQNSMNVIFCIGEELSERNNNNHFEIIKSQLLNGIFHLEVSNFQNIIIAYEPVWAIGTGMTASFNQIQEMHEFIRNLIKSNYGIDTSENVRILYGGSVKPNNAKEIFSLEDVDGGLIGGASLNASDFSEIVKAADE
;
A
#
# COMPACT_ATOMS: atom_id res chain seq x y z
N MET A 1 -17.73 2.67 -13.93
CA MET A 1 -17.19 1.27 -13.88
C MET A 1 -16.71 0.98 -12.48
N LYS A 2 -16.85 -0.25 -12.00
CA LYS A 2 -16.29 -0.61 -10.68
C LYS A 2 -14.76 -0.59 -10.78
N ARG A 3 -14.07 0.08 -9.83
CA ARG A 3 -12.61 0.13 -9.78
C ARG A 3 -12.04 -1.28 -9.56
N LYS A 4 -10.99 -1.66 -10.29
CA LYS A 4 -10.31 -2.95 -10.08
C LYS A 4 -9.63 -2.94 -8.73
N LYS A 5 -9.93 -3.94 -7.90
CA LYS A 5 -9.39 -4.03 -6.56
C LYS A 5 -7.91 -4.44 -6.56
N ILE A 6 -7.18 -4.05 -5.51
CA ILE A 6 -5.77 -4.41 -5.30
C ILE A 6 -5.65 -5.11 -3.95
N VAL A 7 -4.99 -6.27 -3.92
CA VAL A 7 -4.58 -6.94 -2.68
C VAL A 7 -3.06 -6.98 -2.64
N ALA A 8 -2.48 -6.15 -1.76
CA ALA A 8 -1.04 -6.00 -1.61
C ALA A 8 -0.57 -6.60 -0.28
N GLY A 9 0.28 -7.62 -0.32
CA GLY A 9 0.85 -8.26 0.85
C GLY A 9 2.15 -7.60 1.29
N ASN A 10 2.15 -6.86 2.38
CA ASN A 10 3.35 -6.31 2.99
C ASN A 10 3.95 -7.33 3.98
N TRP A 11 5.06 -7.96 3.59
CA TRP A 11 5.73 -8.97 4.43
C TRP A 11 6.51 -8.35 5.58
N LYS A 12 6.72 -7.04 5.54
CA LYS A 12 7.50 -6.31 6.55
C LYS A 12 8.90 -6.93 6.71
N MET A 13 9.45 -6.94 7.93
CA MET A 13 10.74 -7.55 8.24
C MET A 13 10.59 -9.04 8.60
N ASN A 14 10.11 -9.83 7.63
CA ASN A 14 9.93 -11.26 7.79
C ASN A 14 10.48 -12.00 6.57
N MET A 15 10.62 -13.31 6.68
CA MET A 15 11.05 -14.28 5.68
C MET A 15 12.52 -14.16 5.29
N ASN A 16 13.28 -15.21 5.56
CA ASN A 16 14.58 -15.44 4.94
C ASN A 16 14.41 -15.97 3.50
N ILE A 17 15.52 -16.26 2.81
CA ILE A 17 15.50 -16.70 1.41
C ILE A 17 14.69 -17.99 1.21
N ASP A 18 14.85 -18.98 2.07
CA ASP A 18 14.20 -20.29 1.89
C ASP A 18 12.71 -20.22 2.26
N GLU A 19 12.37 -19.46 3.29
CA GLU A 19 10.98 -19.16 3.65
C GLU A 19 10.27 -18.40 2.52
N SER A 20 10.95 -17.42 1.90
CA SER A 20 10.42 -16.67 0.75
C SER A 20 10.17 -17.58 -0.45
N LYS A 21 11.10 -18.46 -0.80
CA LYS A 21 10.92 -19.45 -1.89
C LYS A 21 9.72 -20.36 -1.62
N ASN A 22 9.58 -20.85 -0.39
CA ASN A 22 8.47 -21.71 0.00
C ASN A 22 7.12 -20.97 -0.12
N LEU A 23 7.02 -19.77 0.42
CA LEU A 23 5.80 -18.97 0.35
C LEU A 23 5.45 -18.64 -1.11
N VAL A 24 6.39 -18.16 -1.91
CA VAL A 24 6.21 -17.84 -3.34
C VAL A 24 5.72 -19.05 -4.12
N SER A 25 6.26 -20.25 -3.87
CA SER A 25 5.83 -21.48 -4.54
C SER A 25 4.35 -21.81 -4.33
N GLN A 26 3.79 -21.41 -3.20
CA GLN A 26 2.38 -21.57 -2.87
C GLN A 26 1.54 -20.41 -3.46
N LEU A 27 2.02 -19.18 -3.38
CA LEU A 27 1.35 -17.99 -3.91
C LEU A 27 1.15 -18.05 -5.43
N LYS A 28 2.08 -18.65 -6.18
CA LYS A 28 1.97 -18.88 -7.64
C LYS A 28 0.70 -19.62 -8.06
N LYS A 29 0.07 -20.35 -7.15
CA LYS A 29 -1.17 -21.11 -7.40
C LYS A 29 -2.42 -20.24 -7.29
N ILE A 30 -2.28 -19.01 -6.80
CA ILE A 30 -3.42 -18.07 -6.69
C ILE A 30 -3.82 -17.64 -8.10
N SER A 31 -5.10 -17.82 -8.40
CA SER A 31 -5.73 -17.36 -9.64
C SER A 31 -6.82 -16.37 -9.30
N ALA A 32 -6.68 -15.15 -9.81
CA ALA A 32 -7.71 -14.12 -9.76
C ALA A 32 -7.80 -13.41 -11.11
N VAL A 33 -8.97 -12.90 -11.46
CA VAL A 33 -9.24 -12.28 -12.76
C VAL A 33 -9.45 -10.77 -12.62
N ASN A 34 -10.19 -10.37 -11.59
CA ASN A 34 -10.61 -8.98 -11.39
C ASN A 34 -9.83 -8.25 -10.27
N VAL A 35 -8.72 -8.83 -9.82
CA VAL A 35 -7.88 -8.29 -8.73
C VAL A 35 -6.44 -8.18 -9.19
N ASP A 36 -5.80 -7.06 -8.86
CA ASP A 36 -4.34 -6.92 -8.97
C ASP A 36 -3.71 -7.42 -7.67
N ILE A 37 -2.83 -8.41 -7.77
CA ILE A 37 -2.16 -9.02 -6.63
C ILE A 37 -0.72 -8.50 -6.57
N LYS A 38 -0.33 -7.98 -5.42
CA LYS A 38 1.03 -7.46 -5.19
C LYS A 38 1.61 -8.06 -3.91
N ILE A 39 2.93 -8.26 -3.86
CA ILE A 39 3.64 -8.64 -2.63
C ILE A 39 4.89 -7.79 -2.44
N ALA A 40 5.16 -7.40 -1.21
CA ALA A 40 6.31 -6.60 -0.81
C ALA A 40 7.23 -7.38 0.14
N PRO A 41 8.17 -8.18 -0.38
CA PRO A 41 9.19 -8.83 0.43
C PRO A 41 10.23 -7.82 0.94
N SER A 42 11.10 -8.23 1.88
CA SER A 42 12.27 -7.43 2.27
C SER A 42 13.23 -7.23 1.09
N PHE A 43 14.05 -6.16 1.11
CA PHE A 43 14.99 -5.86 0.02
C PHE A 43 15.94 -7.02 -0.29
N THR A 44 16.37 -7.80 0.71
CA THR A 44 17.24 -8.97 0.54
C THR A 44 16.61 -10.09 -0.30
N ASN A 45 15.28 -10.14 -0.36
CA ASN A 45 14.50 -11.15 -1.07
C ASN A 45 13.87 -10.62 -2.37
N LEU A 46 13.96 -9.30 -2.62
CA LEU A 46 13.18 -8.62 -3.66
C LEU A 46 13.50 -9.16 -5.06
N TYR A 47 14.78 -9.18 -5.44
CA TYR A 47 15.23 -9.70 -6.72
C TYR A 47 14.86 -11.18 -6.94
N LEU A 48 15.12 -12.01 -5.92
CA LEU A 48 14.79 -13.44 -5.99
C LEU A 48 13.29 -13.65 -6.16
N THR A 49 12.48 -12.95 -5.37
CA THR A 49 11.01 -13.08 -5.42
C THR A 49 10.48 -12.63 -6.77
N ASN A 50 10.99 -11.52 -7.32
CA ASN A 50 10.59 -11.03 -8.63
C ASN A 50 10.93 -12.05 -9.73
N SER A 51 12.14 -12.57 -9.75
CA SER A 51 12.55 -13.60 -10.70
C SER A 51 11.70 -14.88 -10.61
N LEU A 52 11.35 -15.30 -9.40
CA LEU A 52 10.50 -16.46 -9.21
C LEU A 52 9.04 -16.22 -9.69
N LEU A 53 8.56 -15.00 -9.73
CA LEU A 53 7.18 -14.64 -10.09
C LEU A 53 7.02 -14.12 -11.53
N GLU A 54 8.09 -14.05 -12.32
CA GLU A 54 8.11 -13.50 -13.69
C GLU A 54 6.99 -14.03 -14.60
N SER A 55 6.61 -15.29 -14.43
CA SER A 55 5.53 -15.93 -15.21
C SER A 55 4.16 -15.91 -14.49
N SER A 56 4.02 -15.17 -13.41
CA SER A 56 2.78 -15.11 -12.62
C SER A 56 2.03 -13.79 -12.84
N LYS A 57 0.82 -13.72 -12.29
CA LYS A 57 0.03 -12.47 -12.24
C LYS A 57 0.22 -11.70 -10.92
N ILE A 58 1.28 -12.00 -10.19
CA ILE A 58 1.60 -11.35 -8.91
C ILE A 58 2.76 -10.40 -9.15
N ASP A 59 2.52 -9.12 -8.93
CA ASP A 59 3.57 -8.12 -9.01
C ASP A 59 4.38 -8.09 -7.71
N VAL A 60 5.68 -7.94 -7.84
CA VAL A 60 6.56 -7.70 -6.69
C VAL A 60 6.78 -6.20 -6.55
N ILE A 61 6.60 -5.69 -5.34
CA ILE A 61 6.74 -4.27 -5.01
C ILE A 61 7.74 -4.08 -3.87
N SER A 62 8.34 -2.91 -3.74
CA SER A 62 9.24 -2.60 -2.63
C SER A 62 8.51 -2.07 -1.41
N GLN A 63 9.10 -2.25 -0.24
CA GLN A 63 8.56 -1.75 1.03
C GLN A 63 8.89 -0.27 1.27
N ASP A 64 9.86 0.28 0.53
CA ASP A 64 10.30 1.67 0.59
C ASP A 64 11.21 1.97 -0.61
N LEU A 65 11.57 3.26 -0.79
CA LEU A 65 12.68 3.73 -1.63
C LEU A 65 13.29 4.99 -1.02
N HIS A 66 14.53 5.29 -1.41
CA HIS A 66 15.18 6.56 -1.08
C HIS A 66 14.84 7.64 -2.11
N HIS A 67 14.82 8.90 -1.68
CA HIS A 67 14.46 10.02 -2.56
C HIS A 67 15.60 10.48 -3.48
N GLU A 68 16.85 10.15 -3.17
CA GLU A 68 18.00 10.45 -4.03
C GLU A 68 18.24 9.32 -5.04
N GLN A 69 18.73 9.68 -6.22
CA GLN A 69 19.00 8.72 -7.29
C GLN A 69 20.24 7.87 -7.01
N SER A 70 21.25 8.45 -6.39
CA SER A 70 22.51 7.80 -6.02
C SER A 70 23.29 8.67 -5.02
N GLY A 71 24.35 8.14 -4.42
CA GLY A 71 25.25 8.95 -3.60
C GLY A 71 25.66 8.27 -2.29
N ALA A 72 26.12 9.10 -1.34
CA ALA A 72 26.63 8.65 -0.05
C ALA A 72 25.49 8.38 0.96
N TYR A 73 24.64 7.43 0.65
CA TYR A 73 23.47 7.02 1.43
C TYR A 73 23.57 5.54 1.77
N THR A 74 24.55 5.17 2.57
CA THR A 74 24.86 3.77 2.91
C THR A 74 23.63 3.05 3.46
N GLY A 75 23.21 1.95 2.77
CA GLY A 75 22.07 1.13 3.15
C GLY A 75 20.77 1.48 2.44
N GLU A 76 20.69 2.59 1.71
CA GLU A 76 19.48 3.02 1.01
C GLU A 76 19.38 2.41 -0.40
N ILE A 77 18.15 2.33 -0.90
CA ILE A 77 17.81 1.76 -2.20
C ILE A 77 17.11 2.83 -3.04
N SER A 78 17.67 3.16 -4.20
CA SER A 78 17.10 4.15 -5.11
C SER A 78 16.01 3.57 -6.03
N ALA A 79 15.24 4.46 -6.66
CA ALA A 79 14.26 4.08 -7.69
C ALA A 79 14.92 3.31 -8.85
N ASP A 80 16.07 3.78 -9.35
CA ASP A 80 16.82 3.13 -10.44
C ASP A 80 17.25 1.71 -10.08
N MET A 81 17.71 1.46 -8.83
CA MET A 81 18.04 0.12 -8.35
C MET A 81 16.81 -0.80 -8.35
N LEU A 82 15.64 -0.31 -7.98
CA LEU A 82 14.39 -1.08 -8.01
C LEU A 82 13.97 -1.42 -9.44
N LEU A 83 13.99 -0.44 -10.33
CA LEU A 83 13.66 -0.63 -11.74
C LEU A 83 14.61 -1.60 -12.43
N SER A 84 15.91 -1.60 -12.07
CA SER A 84 16.91 -2.52 -12.63
C SER A 84 16.61 -4.00 -12.38
N ILE A 85 15.80 -4.29 -11.36
CA ILE A 85 15.33 -5.65 -11.03
C ILE A 85 13.85 -5.87 -11.37
N GLY A 86 13.23 -4.97 -12.15
CA GLY A 86 11.84 -5.09 -12.61
C GLY A 86 10.78 -4.75 -11.54
N VAL A 87 11.13 -4.00 -10.51
CA VAL A 87 10.19 -3.56 -9.46
C VAL A 87 9.74 -2.12 -9.76
N GLU A 88 8.48 -1.97 -10.16
CA GLU A 88 7.92 -0.71 -10.67
C GLU A 88 6.96 -0.03 -9.68
N THR A 89 6.76 -0.59 -8.50
CA THR A 89 5.86 -0.04 -7.47
C THR A 89 6.56 -0.06 -6.12
N SER A 90 6.41 1.02 -5.34
CA SER A 90 6.93 1.10 -3.97
C SER A 90 5.84 1.50 -2.97
N ILE A 91 5.88 0.93 -1.77
CA ILE A 91 5.18 1.46 -0.60
C ILE A 91 5.96 2.67 -0.11
N VAL A 92 5.28 3.77 0.20
CA VAL A 92 5.89 4.99 0.75
C VAL A 92 5.07 5.48 1.94
N GLY A 93 5.74 5.79 3.05
CA GLY A 93 5.10 6.40 4.21
C GLY A 93 4.32 5.44 5.11
N HIS A 94 4.59 4.13 5.03
CA HIS A 94 3.99 3.15 5.96
C HIS A 94 4.16 3.62 7.42
N SER A 95 3.13 3.43 8.24
CA SER A 95 3.07 3.93 9.62
C SER A 95 4.29 3.54 10.47
N GLU A 96 4.85 2.34 10.28
CA GLU A 96 6.08 1.92 10.95
C GLU A 96 7.28 2.81 10.57
N ARG A 97 7.39 3.24 9.31
CA ARG A 97 8.47 4.11 8.87
C ARG A 97 8.32 5.53 9.40
N ARG A 98 7.10 6.05 9.42
CA ARG A 98 6.81 7.34 10.07
C ARG A 98 7.21 7.30 11.55
N LYS A 99 6.84 6.23 12.26
CA LYS A 99 7.04 6.08 13.70
C LYS A 99 8.48 5.75 14.11
N TYR A 100 9.10 4.78 13.47
CA TYR A 100 10.40 4.24 13.91
C TYR A 100 11.60 4.85 13.19
N PHE A 101 11.38 5.40 11.99
CA PHE A 101 12.44 5.99 11.16
C PHE A 101 12.25 7.50 10.97
N ASN A 102 11.28 8.11 11.66
CA ASN A 102 11.01 9.55 11.66
C ASN A 102 10.79 10.12 10.25
N GLU A 103 10.15 9.37 9.36
CA GLU A 103 9.81 9.84 8.02
C GLU A 103 8.68 10.87 8.07
N SER A 104 9.05 12.14 7.97
CA SER A 104 8.10 13.26 7.90
C SER A 104 7.45 13.36 6.52
N ASP A 105 6.30 14.05 6.42
CA ASP A 105 5.64 14.29 5.14
C ASP A 105 6.54 14.99 4.11
N ILE A 106 7.50 15.82 4.56
CA ILE A 106 8.49 16.47 3.70
C ILE A 106 9.42 15.40 3.06
N ILE A 107 9.90 14.44 3.84
CA ILE A 107 10.73 13.34 3.34
C ILE A 107 9.91 12.47 2.39
N LEU A 108 8.67 12.17 2.77
CA LEU A 108 7.78 11.33 1.97
C LEU A 108 7.40 11.97 0.64
N SER A 109 7.15 13.29 0.63
CA SER A 109 6.94 14.05 -0.60
C SER A 109 8.14 13.94 -1.57
N LYS A 110 9.38 14.01 -1.05
CA LYS A 110 10.58 13.79 -1.87
C LYS A 110 10.67 12.37 -2.42
N LYS A 111 10.33 11.33 -1.61
CA LYS A 111 10.29 9.94 -2.06
C LYS A 111 9.25 9.72 -3.16
N VAL A 112 8.05 10.29 -2.99
CA VAL A 112 7.00 10.26 -4.01
C VAL A 112 7.48 10.92 -5.31
N ASN A 113 8.08 12.12 -5.23
CA ASN A 113 8.63 12.80 -6.41
C ASN A 113 9.69 11.96 -7.12
N SER A 114 10.60 11.33 -6.37
CA SER A 114 11.62 10.45 -6.94
C SER A 114 10.99 9.25 -7.67
N ALA A 115 9.99 8.60 -7.08
CA ALA A 115 9.25 7.51 -7.73
C ALA A 115 8.57 7.97 -9.03
N ILE A 116 7.83 9.08 -8.99
CA ILE A 116 7.09 9.62 -10.14
C ILE A 116 8.03 10.04 -11.26
N GLN A 117 9.15 10.70 -10.96
CA GLN A 117 10.17 11.09 -11.94
C GLN A 117 10.77 9.87 -12.67
N ASN A 118 10.80 8.72 -12.02
CA ASN A 118 11.23 7.45 -12.59
C ASN A 118 10.07 6.60 -13.13
N SER A 119 8.88 7.17 -13.29
CA SER A 119 7.67 6.48 -13.80
C SER A 119 7.23 5.27 -12.96
N MET A 120 7.61 5.23 -11.69
CA MET A 120 7.16 4.20 -10.76
C MET A 120 5.77 4.51 -10.20
N ASN A 121 5.05 3.46 -9.82
CA ASN A 121 3.82 3.56 -9.05
C ASN A 121 4.13 3.65 -7.55
N VAL A 122 3.25 4.31 -6.81
CA VAL A 122 3.39 4.50 -5.36
C VAL A 122 2.13 4.02 -4.63
N ILE A 123 2.30 3.20 -3.60
CA ILE A 123 1.27 2.99 -2.58
C ILE A 123 1.62 3.94 -1.42
N PHE A 124 0.94 5.09 -1.39
CA PHE A 124 1.17 6.11 -0.38
C PHE A 124 0.33 5.84 0.86
N CYS A 125 1.00 5.60 1.99
CA CYS A 125 0.37 5.27 3.26
C CYS A 125 0.09 6.52 4.09
N ILE A 126 -1.14 6.60 4.58
CA ILE A 126 -1.63 7.65 5.48
C ILE A 126 -2.42 7.02 6.62
N GLY A 127 -2.44 7.66 7.77
CA GLY A 127 -3.19 7.13 8.90
C GLY A 127 -3.03 7.97 10.16
N GLU A 128 -3.99 7.82 11.07
CA GLU A 128 -4.03 8.52 12.35
C GLU A 128 -3.77 7.58 13.53
N GLU A 129 -3.24 8.14 14.59
CA GLU A 129 -3.07 7.49 15.90
C GLU A 129 -4.39 7.48 16.71
N LEU A 130 -4.50 6.59 17.71
CA LEU A 130 -5.68 6.51 18.56
C LEU A 130 -6.02 7.81 19.28
N SER A 131 -5.01 8.54 19.74
CA SER A 131 -5.17 9.83 20.40
C SER A 131 -5.79 10.87 19.48
N GLU A 132 -5.41 10.87 18.20
CA GLU A 132 -5.94 11.79 17.19
C GLU A 132 -7.40 11.47 16.88
N ARG A 133 -7.74 10.18 16.79
CA ARG A 133 -9.13 9.75 16.61
C ARG A 133 -10.01 10.09 17.83
N ASN A 134 -9.54 9.84 19.03
CA ASN A 134 -10.28 10.14 20.27
C ASN A 134 -10.54 11.65 20.46
N ASN A 135 -9.64 12.48 19.93
CA ASN A 135 -9.78 13.94 19.95
C ASN A 135 -10.56 14.50 18.73
N ASN A 136 -11.15 13.63 17.90
CA ASN A 136 -11.85 14.00 16.66
C ASN A 136 -10.98 14.80 15.67
N ASN A 137 -9.65 14.61 15.71
CA ASN A 137 -8.69 15.29 14.85
C ASN A 137 -8.22 14.45 13.65
N HIS A 138 -8.70 13.22 13.51
CA HIS A 138 -8.28 12.26 12.51
C HIS A 138 -8.46 12.76 11.05
N PHE A 139 -9.53 13.48 10.76
CA PHE A 139 -9.76 14.06 9.43
C PHE A 139 -8.71 15.12 9.07
N GLU A 140 -8.35 15.99 10.01
CA GLU A 140 -7.32 17.00 9.76
C GLU A 140 -5.93 16.38 9.61
N ILE A 141 -5.62 15.32 10.35
CA ILE A 141 -4.37 14.57 10.19
C ILE A 141 -4.29 13.96 8.79
N ILE A 142 -5.31 13.23 8.35
CA ILE A 142 -5.35 12.61 7.01
C ILE A 142 -5.25 13.67 5.92
N LYS A 143 -6.00 14.77 6.04
CA LYS A 143 -5.92 15.89 5.10
C LYS A 143 -4.51 16.48 5.04
N SER A 144 -3.87 16.71 6.20
CA SER A 144 -2.51 17.23 6.28
C SER A 144 -1.50 16.31 5.60
N GLN A 145 -1.58 14.98 5.85
CA GLN A 145 -0.70 14.00 5.23
C GLN A 145 -0.86 13.96 3.71
N LEU A 146 -2.08 14.07 3.18
CA LEU A 146 -2.34 14.14 1.74
C LEU A 146 -1.82 15.45 1.12
N LEU A 147 -2.11 16.59 1.76
CA LEU A 147 -1.66 17.89 1.28
C LEU A 147 -0.13 18.00 1.20
N ASN A 148 0.55 17.56 2.24
CA ASN A 148 2.00 17.67 2.32
C ASN A 148 2.73 16.54 1.56
N GLY A 149 2.10 15.38 1.42
CA GLY A 149 2.73 14.20 0.82
C GLY A 149 2.56 14.08 -0.68
N ILE A 150 1.35 14.32 -1.22
CA ILE A 150 1.03 14.03 -2.62
C ILE A 150 0.20 15.10 -3.35
N PHE A 151 -0.47 16.05 -2.68
CA PHE A 151 -1.34 17.03 -3.36
C PHE A 151 -0.56 18.16 -4.05
N HIS A 152 0.76 18.10 -4.08
CA HIS A 152 1.59 18.94 -4.94
C HIS A 152 1.80 18.36 -6.35
N LEU A 153 1.39 17.10 -6.59
CA LEU A 153 1.55 16.42 -7.87
C LEU A 153 0.59 16.97 -8.91
N GLU A 154 1.01 16.93 -10.17
CA GLU A 154 0.12 17.20 -11.31
C GLU A 154 -0.95 16.11 -11.46
N VAL A 155 -2.12 16.46 -12.00
CA VAL A 155 -3.24 15.53 -12.24
C VAL A 155 -2.80 14.26 -12.98
N SER A 156 -1.96 14.43 -14.02
CA SER A 156 -1.44 13.32 -14.82
C SER A 156 -0.64 12.30 -14.02
N ASN A 157 -0.05 12.68 -12.90
CA ASN A 157 0.75 11.79 -12.06
C ASN A 157 -0.11 10.94 -11.12
N PHE A 158 -1.38 11.32 -10.90
CA PHE A 158 -2.28 10.57 -10.02
C PHE A 158 -2.62 9.16 -10.53
N GLN A 159 -2.47 8.89 -11.81
CA GLN A 159 -2.59 7.53 -12.34
C GLN A 159 -1.57 6.55 -11.74
N ASN A 160 -0.45 7.05 -11.23
CA ASN A 160 0.61 6.28 -10.60
C ASN A 160 0.44 6.18 -9.06
N ILE A 161 -0.59 6.82 -8.49
CA ILE A 161 -0.82 6.85 -7.05
C ILE A 161 -1.93 5.86 -6.66
N ILE A 162 -1.61 5.06 -5.67
CA ILE A 162 -2.54 4.25 -4.89
C ILE A 162 -2.43 4.76 -3.46
N ILE A 163 -3.54 4.93 -2.75
CA ILE A 163 -3.54 5.36 -1.36
C ILE A 163 -3.82 4.15 -0.47
N ALA A 164 -3.11 4.02 0.65
CA ALA A 164 -3.41 3.05 1.68
C ALA A 164 -3.76 3.79 2.99
N TYR A 165 -5.00 3.63 3.43
CA TYR A 165 -5.42 4.17 4.72
C TYR A 165 -5.15 3.18 5.84
N GLU A 166 -4.32 3.58 6.77
CA GLU A 166 -3.88 2.80 7.92
C GLU A 166 -4.43 3.40 9.22
N PRO A 167 -5.54 2.90 9.80
CA PRO A 167 -5.86 3.25 11.19
C PRO A 167 -4.77 2.67 12.09
N VAL A 168 -3.74 3.49 12.44
CA VAL A 168 -2.50 3.03 13.11
C VAL A 168 -2.82 2.30 14.41
N TRP A 169 -3.86 2.74 15.10
CA TRP A 169 -4.38 2.14 16.32
C TRP A 169 -4.98 0.73 16.13
N ALA A 170 -5.27 0.32 14.90
CA ALA A 170 -5.80 -1.00 14.55
C ALA A 170 -4.76 -1.91 13.86
N ILE A 171 -3.48 -1.53 13.83
CA ILE A 171 -2.41 -2.33 13.23
C ILE A 171 -1.67 -3.10 14.32
N GLY A 172 -1.81 -4.43 14.34
CA GLY A 172 -1.07 -5.29 15.27
C GLY A 172 -1.45 -5.16 16.76
N THR A 173 -2.49 -4.40 17.08
CA THR A 173 -2.95 -4.14 18.46
C THR A 173 -4.05 -5.10 18.94
N GLY A 174 -4.63 -5.88 18.03
CA GLY A 174 -5.83 -6.68 18.28
C GLY A 174 -7.15 -5.90 18.16
N MET A 175 -7.11 -4.57 18.06
CA MET A 175 -8.28 -3.74 17.72
C MET A 175 -8.56 -3.78 16.23
N THR A 176 -9.82 -3.59 15.84
CA THR A 176 -10.24 -3.45 14.44
C THR A 176 -11.13 -2.22 14.30
N ALA A 177 -10.96 -1.48 13.22
CA ALA A 177 -11.90 -0.42 12.87
C ALA A 177 -13.25 -1.04 12.49
N SER A 178 -14.35 -0.41 12.86
CA SER A 178 -15.67 -0.81 12.40
C SER A 178 -15.84 -0.51 10.90
N PHE A 179 -16.73 -1.22 10.23
CA PHE A 179 -17.01 -0.99 8.80
C PHE A 179 -17.45 0.45 8.52
N ASN A 180 -18.21 1.06 9.44
CA ASN A 180 -18.59 2.48 9.33
C ASN A 180 -17.37 3.40 9.40
N GLN A 181 -16.44 3.16 10.31
CA GLN A 181 -15.22 3.98 10.42
C GLN A 181 -14.32 3.81 9.17
N ILE A 182 -14.27 2.62 8.61
CA ILE A 182 -13.53 2.35 7.37
C ILE A 182 -14.17 3.12 6.21
N GLN A 183 -15.48 2.96 6.00
CA GLN A 183 -16.19 3.63 4.92
C GLN A 183 -16.10 5.15 5.05
N GLU A 184 -16.37 5.70 6.23
CA GLU A 184 -16.30 7.13 6.50
C GLU A 184 -14.96 7.75 6.10
N MET A 185 -13.85 7.07 6.46
CA MET A 185 -12.52 7.59 6.15
C MET A 185 -12.17 7.44 4.67
N HIS A 186 -12.53 6.32 4.04
CA HIS A 186 -12.30 6.12 2.62
C HIS A 186 -13.10 7.12 1.77
N GLU A 187 -14.37 7.37 2.12
CA GLU A 187 -15.20 8.41 1.50
C GLU A 187 -14.59 9.80 1.68
N PHE A 188 -14.14 10.13 2.89
CA PHE A 188 -13.47 11.39 3.17
C PHE A 188 -12.22 11.60 2.31
N ILE A 189 -11.34 10.60 2.20
CA ILE A 189 -10.15 10.64 1.36
C ILE A 189 -10.55 10.87 -0.10
N ARG A 190 -11.54 10.13 -0.61
CA ARG A 190 -12.03 10.25 -1.99
C ARG A 190 -12.60 11.63 -2.27
N ASN A 191 -13.35 12.21 -1.33
CA ASN A 191 -13.89 13.56 -1.45
C ASN A 191 -12.80 14.63 -1.43
N LEU A 192 -11.71 14.45 -0.67
CA LEU A 192 -10.56 15.35 -0.72
C LEU A 192 -9.87 15.31 -2.11
N ILE A 193 -9.71 14.12 -2.70
CA ILE A 193 -9.14 13.98 -4.04
C ILE A 193 -10.07 14.63 -5.07
N LYS A 194 -11.38 14.40 -4.97
CA LYS A 194 -12.38 15.02 -5.85
C LYS A 194 -12.33 16.54 -5.81
N SER A 195 -12.16 17.10 -4.62
CA SER A 195 -12.10 18.56 -4.43
C SER A 195 -10.84 19.19 -5.00
N ASN A 196 -9.71 18.45 -5.02
CA ASN A 196 -8.42 18.97 -5.49
C ASN A 196 -8.13 18.63 -6.97
N TYR A 197 -8.61 17.48 -7.47
CA TYR A 197 -8.23 16.92 -8.78
C TYR A 197 -9.42 16.60 -9.69
N GLY A 198 -10.63 16.84 -9.22
CA GLY A 198 -11.85 16.57 -9.98
C GLY A 198 -12.37 15.14 -9.86
N ILE A 199 -13.57 14.94 -10.41
CA ILE A 199 -14.31 13.68 -10.27
C ILE A 199 -13.58 12.52 -10.96
N ASP A 200 -13.04 12.74 -12.15
CA ASP A 200 -12.40 11.67 -12.93
C ASP A 200 -11.21 11.07 -12.18
N THR A 201 -10.37 11.90 -11.56
CA THR A 201 -9.24 11.43 -10.74
C THR A 201 -9.74 10.67 -9.52
N SER A 202 -10.74 11.21 -8.81
CA SER A 202 -11.25 10.59 -7.60
C SER A 202 -11.91 9.23 -7.85
N GLU A 203 -12.57 9.06 -9.01
CA GLU A 203 -13.19 7.80 -9.40
C GLU A 203 -12.20 6.75 -9.92
N ASN A 204 -10.99 7.14 -10.30
CA ASN A 204 -9.97 6.23 -10.83
C ASN A 204 -8.90 5.84 -9.81
N VAL A 205 -8.60 6.69 -8.82
CA VAL A 205 -7.61 6.37 -7.78
C VAL A 205 -8.10 5.24 -6.89
N ARG A 206 -7.23 4.26 -6.59
CA ARG A 206 -7.55 3.17 -5.67
C ARG A 206 -7.18 3.55 -4.26
N ILE A 207 -8.09 3.29 -3.31
CA ILE A 207 -7.89 3.53 -1.88
C ILE A 207 -8.00 2.20 -1.15
N LEU A 208 -6.88 1.72 -0.62
CA LEU A 208 -6.74 0.44 0.06
C LEU A 208 -6.95 0.61 1.56
N TYR A 209 -7.56 -0.37 2.19
CA TYR A 209 -7.61 -0.46 3.64
C TYR A 209 -6.36 -1.16 4.18
N GLY A 210 -5.59 -0.50 5.04
CA GLY A 210 -4.33 -0.98 5.62
C GLY A 210 -4.41 -1.41 7.08
N GLY A 211 -5.60 -1.51 7.67
CA GLY A 211 -5.79 -2.08 9.00
C GLY A 211 -5.83 -3.60 9.00
N SER A 212 -6.39 -4.21 10.05
CA SER A 212 -6.44 -5.67 10.21
C SER A 212 -7.43 -6.32 9.25
N VAL A 213 -6.93 -6.90 8.15
CA VAL A 213 -7.69 -7.73 7.21
C VAL A 213 -7.31 -9.21 7.42
N LYS A 214 -8.33 -10.05 7.52
CA LYS A 214 -8.22 -11.49 7.67
C LYS A 214 -9.24 -12.19 6.75
N PRO A 215 -9.11 -13.50 6.46
CA PRO A 215 -10.07 -14.24 5.64
C PRO A 215 -11.54 -14.03 6.05
N ASN A 216 -11.82 -13.99 7.34
CA ASN A 216 -13.18 -13.90 7.86
C ASN A 216 -13.84 -12.51 7.80
N ASN A 217 -13.08 -11.43 7.54
CA ASN A 217 -13.64 -10.07 7.43
C ASN A 217 -13.36 -9.41 6.06
N ALA A 218 -12.55 -10.02 5.22
CA ALA A 218 -12.10 -9.44 3.95
C ALA A 218 -13.28 -9.13 3.01
N LYS A 219 -14.25 -10.05 2.89
CA LYS A 219 -15.40 -9.88 2.01
C LYS A 219 -16.25 -8.66 2.40
N GLU A 220 -16.51 -8.49 3.70
CA GLU A 220 -17.30 -7.37 4.19
C GLU A 220 -16.56 -6.03 4.01
N ILE A 221 -15.24 -6.00 4.32
CA ILE A 221 -14.41 -4.81 4.12
C ILE A 221 -14.37 -4.43 2.63
N PHE A 222 -14.15 -5.38 1.74
CA PHE A 222 -14.04 -5.12 0.29
C PHE A 222 -15.38 -4.91 -0.41
N SER A 223 -16.50 -5.09 0.30
CA SER A 223 -17.84 -4.73 -0.19
C SER A 223 -18.19 -3.26 0.05
N LEU A 224 -17.43 -2.55 0.89
CA LEU A 224 -17.62 -1.12 1.16
C LEU A 224 -17.37 -0.31 -0.12
N GLU A 225 -18.16 0.73 -0.35
CA GLU A 225 -18.24 1.46 -1.62
C GLU A 225 -16.92 2.11 -2.03
N ASP A 226 -16.20 2.68 -1.05
CA ASP A 226 -14.97 3.42 -1.30
C ASP A 226 -13.69 2.62 -1.04
N VAL A 227 -13.81 1.35 -0.67
CA VAL A 227 -12.67 0.45 -0.43
C VAL A 227 -12.31 -0.31 -1.70
N ASP A 228 -11.12 -0.06 -2.23
CA ASP A 228 -10.63 -0.67 -3.48
C ASP A 228 -9.64 -1.82 -3.23
N GLY A 229 -9.72 -2.47 -2.08
CA GLY A 229 -8.87 -3.60 -1.71
C GLY A 229 -8.12 -3.38 -0.40
N GLY A 230 -6.96 -4.02 -0.23
CA GLY A 230 -6.24 -3.96 1.04
C GLY A 230 -4.72 -4.02 0.94
N LEU A 231 -4.06 -3.36 1.90
CA LEU A 231 -2.64 -3.53 2.19
C LEU A 231 -2.52 -4.46 3.40
N ILE A 232 -2.13 -5.72 3.15
CA ILE A 232 -2.25 -6.84 4.07
C ILE A 232 -0.92 -7.10 4.77
N GLY A 233 -0.89 -7.01 6.10
CA GLY A 233 0.30 -7.35 6.89
C GLY A 233 0.42 -8.85 7.18
N GLY A 234 0.30 -9.26 8.44
CA GLY A 234 0.58 -10.63 8.90
C GLY A 234 -0.14 -11.75 8.13
N ALA A 235 -1.38 -11.56 7.70
CA ALA A 235 -2.10 -12.56 6.92
C ALA A 235 -1.45 -12.83 5.54
N SER A 236 -0.64 -11.92 5.01
CA SER A 236 0.11 -12.14 3.77
C SER A 236 1.29 -13.10 3.90
N LEU A 237 1.69 -13.44 5.12
CA LEU A 237 2.76 -14.40 5.41
C LEU A 237 2.27 -15.87 5.40
N ASN A 238 0.96 -16.07 5.25
CA ASN A 238 0.34 -17.39 5.10
C ASN A 238 -0.36 -17.46 3.73
N ALA A 239 0.05 -18.41 2.90
CA ALA A 239 -0.47 -18.52 1.54
C ALA A 239 -1.96 -18.84 1.48
N SER A 240 -2.49 -19.62 2.43
CA SER A 240 -3.93 -19.94 2.50
C SER A 240 -4.75 -18.71 2.85
N ASP A 241 -4.35 -17.99 3.91
CA ASP A 241 -5.05 -16.80 4.35
C ASP A 241 -5.02 -15.71 3.26
N PHE A 242 -3.85 -15.50 2.65
CA PHE A 242 -3.70 -14.51 1.57
C PHE A 242 -4.55 -14.89 0.34
N SER A 243 -4.58 -16.19 -0.01
CA SER A 243 -5.43 -16.68 -1.11
C SER A 243 -6.92 -16.44 -0.86
N GLU A 244 -7.40 -16.64 0.37
CA GLU A 244 -8.79 -16.39 0.73
C GLU A 244 -9.13 -14.90 0.70
N ILE A 245 -8.20 -14.04 1.14
CA ILE A 245 -8.36 -12.58 1.04
C ILE A 245 -8.42 -12.13 -0.43
N VAL A 246 -7.56 -12.69 -1.29
CA VAL A 246 -7.60 -12.41 -2.75
C VAL A 246 -8.92 -12.85 -3.36
N LYS A 247 -9.43 -14.04 -3.03
CA LYS A 247 -10.74 -14.52 -3.50
C LYS A 247 -11.87 -13.60 -3.08
N ALA A 248 -11.87 -13.15 -1.81
CA ALA A 248 -12.88 -12.20 -1.31
C ALA A 248 -12.87 -10.85 -2.05
N ALA A 249 -11.73 -10.46 -2.61
CA ALA A 249 -11.61 -9.26 -3.43
C ALA A 249 -12.04 -9.50 -4.90
N ASP A 250 -11.93 -10.73 -5.42
CA ASP A 250 -12.25 -11.11 -6.80
C ASP A 250 -13.77 -11.29 -7.06
N GLU A 251 -14.54 -11.51 -5.97
CA GLU A 251 -16.02 -11.57 -5.98
C GLU A 251 -16.64 -10.16 -6.15
#